data_cce325195f5281807c977ee175f5dfed
#
_entry.id   cce325195f5281807c977ee175f5dfed
#
_cell.length_a   1.000
_cell.length_b   1.000
_cell.length_c   1.000
_cell.angle_alpha   90.00
_cell.angle_beta   90.00
_cell.angle_gamma   90.00
#
_symmetry.space_group_name_H-M   'P 1'
#
loop_
_entity.id
_entity.type
_entity.pdbx_description
1 polymer ?
#
loop_
_entity_poly.entity_id
_entity_poly.type
_entity_poly.pdbx_seq_one_letter_code
_entity_poly.pdbx_strand_id
1 'polypeptide(L)'
;MLARAVAGEANVAFFSLSGADFVEMFVGVGASRVRDLFEQGKQNQPCIIFIDELDAVGRQRGAGRGGGHDEREQTLNALLVEMDGFESNEDIILMAATNRPDVLDSALLRPGRFDRQVVVDVPDLNGRLGILKVHTKKILLNKRKIDLEAIAKGTPGMVGADLENIVNEAALLAARKKKRSVDMLDFEEAKDKVMMGVQRKSVILSDDEKKTTAYHEAGHTLVAARTKGADPVHKVTIIPRGRALGVTVSLPKEDRSLRSKRYLLGKLDMLMGGRCAEKLIFKDFTTGASNDISVATDIAKNMVTEWGMSDTVGPLHFKTGSDEVFLGREISNGRDFSDKLSALIDKEVTDLVKKAIDAKQMFNCGPEANTIKVARWLRKYGVNTVSY
;
A
#
# COMPACT_ATOMS: atom_id res chain seq x y z
N MET A 1 3.62 14.85 -10.98
CA MET A 1 2.34 15.16 -11.67
C MET A 1 1.66 16.38 -11.04
N LEU A 2 1.35 16.39 -9.74
CA LEU A 2 0.68 17.53 -9.06
C LEU A 2 1.43 18.86 -9.22
N ALA A 3 2.75 18.90 -8.99
CA ALA A 3 3.54 20.12 -9.13
C ALA A 3 3.48 20.70 -10.56
N ARG A 4 3.54 19.84 -11.59
CA ARG A 4 3.35 20.29 -12.99
C ARG A 4 1.94 20.81 -13.26
N ALA A 5 0.91 20.21 -12.62
CA ALA A 5 -0.45 20.69 -12.77
C ALA A 5 -0.63 22.10 -12.16
N VAL A 6 -0.01 22.34 -11.00
CA VAL A 6 0.01 23.67 -10.36
C VAL A 6 0.68 24.70 -11.26
N ALA A 7 1.85 24.39 -11.83
CA ALA A 7 2.55 25.28 -12.74
C ALA A 7 1.74 25.56 -14.01
N GLY A 8 1.07 24.54 -14.57
CA GLY A 8 0.21 24.67 -15.73
C GLY A 8 -1.04 25.52 -15.44
N GLU A 9 -1.66 25.38 -14.27
CA GLU A 9 -2.81 26.20 -13.86
C GLU A 9 -2.40 27.65 -13.61
N ALA A 10 -1.23 27.85 -12.97
CA ALA A 10 -0.67 29.18 -12.75
C ALA A 10 -0.06 29.82 -14.01
N ASN A 11 0.11 29.05 -15.08
CA ASN A 11 0.74 29.47 -16.34
C ASN A 11 2.14 30.07 -16.14
N VAL A 12 2.98 29.41 -15.32
CA VAL A 12 4.35 29.84 -15.01
C VAL A 12 5.37 28.78 -15.45
N ALA A 13 6.65 29.21 -15.59
CA ALA A 13 7.74 28.30 -15.91
C ALA A 13 7.91 27.22 -14.81
N PHE A 14 8.31 26.00 -15.21
CA PHE A 14 8.46 24.85 -14.30
C PHE A 14 9.83 24.20 -14.48
N PHE A 15 10.64 24.28 -13.45
CA PHE A 15 11.94 23.61 -13.37
C PHE A 15 11.84 22.43 -12.39
N SER A 16 12.34 21.27 -12.75
CA SER A 16 12.31 20.11 -11.87
C SER A 16 13.61 19.34 -11.87
N LEU A 17 14.05 18.96 -10.68
CA LEU A 17 15.21 18.12 -10.46
C LEU A 17 14.89 17.06 -9.40
N SER A 18 15.55 15.90 -9.47
CA SER A 18 15.47 14.90 -8.38
C SER A 18 16.54 15.19 -7.34
N GLY A 19 16.22 15.00 -6.05
CA GLY A 19 17.19 15.03 -4.98
C GLY A 19 18.37 14.05 -5.22
N ALA A 20 18.11 12.96 -5.91
CA ALA A 20 19.14 12.00 -6.30
C ALA A 20 20.16 12.59 -7.30
N ASP A 21 19.74 13.52 -8.16
CA ASP A 21 20.62 14.18 -9.13
C ASP A 21 21.65 15.11 -8.48
N PHE A 22 21.46 15.48 -7.23
CA PHE A 22 22.42 16.25 -6.45
C PHE A 22 23.47 15.39 -5.76
N VAL A 23 23.26 14.07 -5.66
CA VAL A 23 24.19 13.14 -5.00
C VAL A 23 25.15 12.56 -6.02
N GLU A 24 26.34 13.16 -6.12
CA GLU A 24 27.39 12.73 -7.03
C GLU A 24 28.59 12.19 -6.25
N MET A 25 29.50 11.47 -6.92
CA MET A 25 30.72 10.98 -6.30
C MET A 25 31.79 12.06 -6.11
N PHE A 26 31.65 13.21 -6.80
CA PHE A 26 32.63 14.29 -6.75
C PHE A 26 32.13 15.43 -5.87
N VAL A 27 32.95 15.80 -4.88
CA VAL A 27 32.63 16.86 -3.92
C VAL A 27 32.40 18.21 -4.63
N GLY A 28 31.28 18.86 -4.29
CA GLY A 28 30.93 20.20 -4.80
C GLY A 28 30.05 20.21 -6.06
N VAL A 29 29.88 19.10 -6.78
CA VAL A 29 29.03 19.05 -7.98
C VAL A 29 27.56 19.25 -7.64
N GLY A 30 27.09 18.59 -6.57
CA GLY A 30 25.71 18.76 -6.09
C GLY A 30 25.40 20.22 -5.72
N ALA A 31 26.31 20.88 -4.98
CA ALA A 31 26.17 22.27 -4.60
C ALA A 31 26.18 23.22 -5.81
N SER A 32 26.92 22.91 -6.88
CA SER A 32 26.90 23.69 -8.14
C SER A 32 25.54 23.55 -8.82
N ARG A 33 25.02 22.32 -8.95
CA ARG A 33 23.70 22.07 -9.57
C ARG A 33 22.56 22.77 -8.82
N VAL A 34 22.64 22.83 -7.48
CA VAL A 34 21.66 23.62 -6.70
C VAL A 34 21.71 25.08 -7.15
N ARG A 35 22.89 25.71 -7.17
CA ARG A 35 23.05 27.11 -7.58
C ARG A 35 22.58 27.35 -9.02
N ASP A 36 22.93 26.48 -9.94
CA ASP A 36 22.52 26.58 -11.35
C ASP A 36 20.99 26.51 -11.50
N LEU A 37 20.32 25.64 -10.73
CA LEU A 37 18.85 25.51 -10.71
C LEU A 37 18.18 26.78 -10.21
N PHE A 38 18.69 27.36 -9.10
CA PHE A 38 18.14 28.59 -8.53
C PHE A 38 18.42 29.80 -9.42
N GLU A 39 19.59 29.88 -10.07
CA GLU A 39 19.92 30.91 -11.03
C GLU A 39 18.99 30.86 -12.27
N GLN A 40 18.73 29.65 -12.81
CA GLN A 40 17.75 29.47 -13.87
C GLN A 40 16.34 29.93 -13.44
N GLY A 41 15.94 29.65 -12.19
CA GLY A 41 14.70 30.16 -11.64
C GLY A 41 14.65 31.68 -11.59
N LYS A 42 15.71 32.33 -11.11
CA LYS A 42 15.83 33.80 -11.05
C LYS A 42 15.76 34.46 -12.42
N GLN A 43 16.31 33.83 -13.45
CA GLN A 43 16.27 34.33 -14.83
C GLN A 43 14.91 34.17 -15.53
N ASN A 44 14.03 33.28 -15.00
CA ASN A 44 12.77 32.92 -15.65
C ASN A 44 11.55 33.14 -14.72
N GLN A 45 11.57 34.22 -13.97
CA GLN A 45 10.42 34.62 -13.12
C GLN A 45 9.22 35.09 -13.95
N PRO A 46 7.98 34.78 -13.53
CA PRO A 46 7.59 33.92 -12.39
C PRO A 46 7.75 32.42 -12.69
N CYS A 47 8.22 31.65 -11.72
CA CYS A 47 8.47 30.22 -11.93
C CYS A 47 8.23 29.37 -10.68
N ILE A 48 8.10 28.05 -10.90
CA ILE A 48 8.10 27.04 -9.85
C ILE A 48 9.36 26.17 -10.01
N ILE A 49 10.13 26.06 -8.94
CA ILE A 49 11.24 25.12 -8.80
C ILE A 49 10.72 23.93 -7.99
N PHE A 50 10.81 22.71 -8.55
CA PHE A 50 10.36 21.49 -7.91
C PHE A 50 11.51 20.52 -7.68
N ILE A 51 11.70 20.11 -6.42
CA ILE A 51 12.70 19.11 -6.02
C ILE A 51 11.96 17.85 -5.60
N ASP A 52 12.11 16.78 -6.37
CA ASP A 52 11.57 15.46 -6.00
C ASP A 52 12.57 14.70 -5.14
N GLU A 53 12.08 13.75 -4.32
CA GLU A 53 12.93 12.92 -3.43
C GLU A 53 13.89 13.76 -2.57
N LEU A 54 13.38 14.81 -1.93
CA LEU A 54 14.18 15.74 -1.13
C LEU A 54 14.98 15.04 -0.03
N ASP A 55 14.52 13.90 0.48
CA ASP A 55 15.20 13.07 1.48
C ASP A 55 16.53 12.48 1.00
N ALA A 56 16.83 12.49 -0.30
CA ALA A 56 18.14 12.09 -0.81
C ALA A 56 19.25 13.05 -0.35
N VAL A 57 18.96 14.35 -0.25
CA VAL A 57 19.91 15.41 0.18
C VAL A 57 19.58 15.97 1.56
N GLY A 58 18.30 16.06 1.91
CA GLY A 58 17.78 16.74 3.10
C GLY A 58 17.84 15.96 4.41
N ARG A 59 18.62 14.89 4.52
CA ARG A 59 18.70 14.06 5.72
C ARG A 59 19.37 14.75 6.90
N GLN A 60 18.92 14.41 8.11
CA GLN A 60 19.52 14.86 9.38
C GLN A 60 21.02 14.50 9.46
N ARG A 61 21.79 15.41 10.04
CA ARG A 61 23.24 15.31 10.21
C ARG A 61 23.58 14.18 11.19
N GLY A 62 24.61 13.41 10.90
CA GLY A 62 25.17 12.42 11.84
C GLY A 62 24.62 10.98 11.71
N ALA A 63 23.79 10.64 10.75
CA ALA A 63 23.20 9.30 10.61
C ALA A 63 24.07 8.27 9.86
N GLY A 64 25.40 8.46 9.75
CA GLY A 64 26.27 7.47 9.11
C GLY A 64 27.77 7.80 9.16
N ARG A 65 28.60 6.78 9.10
CA ARG A 65 30.07 6.87 9.00
C ARG A 65 30.49 6.48 7.58
N GLY A 66 30.91 7.45 6.74
CA GLY A 66 31.48 7.16 5.42
C GLY A 66 31.62 8.41 4.53
N GLY A 67 32.56 8.44 3.60
CA GLY A 67 32.99 9.60 2.80
C GLY A 67 31.98 10.22 1.82
N GLY A 68 30.75 9.74 1.76
CA GLY A 68 29.65 10.36 0.99
C GLY A 68 28.79 11.34 1.81
N HIS A 69 29.16 11.59 3.08
CA HIS A 69 28.39 12.49 3.95
C HIS A 69 28.75 13.97 3.72
N ASP A 70 30.02 14.26 3.47
CA ASP A 70 30.52 15.62 3.31
C ASP A 70 29.86 16.31 2.09
N GLU A 71 29.64 15.57 1.00
CA GLU A 71 29.02 16.10 -0.19
C GLU A 71 27.54 16.42 0.00
N ARG A 72 26.79 15.49 0.63
CA ARG A 72 25.37 15.71 0.93
C ARG A 72 25.17 16.89 1.87
N GLU A 73 26.03 17.03 2.88
CA GLU A 73 25.97 18.14 3.81
C GLU A 73 26.33 19.46 3.12
N GLN A 74 27.29 19.47 2.20
CA GLN A 74 27.61 20.65 1.38
C GLN A 74 26.45 21.02 0.47
N THR A 75 25.80 20.04 -0.16
CA THR A 75 24.66 20.24 -1.03
C THR A 75 23.45 20.75 -0.25
N LEU A 76 23.18 20.18 0.93
CA LEU A 76 22.13 20.68 1.84
C LEU A 76 22.40 22.13 2.26
N ASN A 77 23.65 22.44 2.67
CA ASN A 77 24.01 23.78 3.05
C ASN A 77 23.88 24.77 1.86
N ALA A 78 24.25 24.37 0.64
CA ALA A 78 24.03 25.19 -0.55
C ALA A 78 22.53 25.44 -0.78
N LEU A 79 21.70 24.41 -0.65
CA LEU A 79 20.24 24.54 -0.76
C LEU A 79 19.68 25.51 0.29
N LEU A 80 20.10 25.41 1.54
CA LEU A 80 19.67 26.31 2.62
C LEU A 80 20.09 27.76 2.34
N VAL A 81 21.32 27.98 1.83
CA VAL A 81 21.83 29.32 1.49
C VAL A 81 21.03 29.93 0.34
N GLU A 82 20.76 29.16 -0.72
CA GLU A 82 19.95 29.66 -1.84
C GLU A 82 18.50 29.96 -1.44
N MET A 83 17.91 29.15 -0.53
CA MET A 83 16.59 29.42 0.02
C MET A 83 16.54 30.69 0.87
N ASP A 84 17.56 30.90 1.71
CA ASP A 84 17.67 32.11 2.55
C ASP A 84 18.03 33.35 1.74
N GLY A 85 18.57 33.17 0.51
CA GLY A 85 18.95 34.23 -0.41
C GLY A 85 17.82 34.75 -1.31
N PHE A 86 16.59 34.25 -1.15
CA PHE A 86 15.43 34.81 -1.84
C PHE A 86 15.07 36.17 -1.26
N GLU A 87 15.03 37.18 -2.11
CA GLU A 87 14.50 38.49 -1.73
C GLU A 87 12.97 38.46 -1.73
N SER A 88 12.34 39.27 -0.89
CA SER A 88 10.87 39.32 -0.73
C SER A 88 10.09 39.69 -2.02
N ASN A 89 10.76 40.07 -3.07
CA ASN A 89 10.22 40.51 -4.36
C ASN A 89 10.45 39.49 -5.48
N GLU A 90 11.01 38.32 -5.19
CA GLU A 90 11.23 37.29 -6.21
C GLU A 90 9.96 36.42 -6.38
N ASP A 91 9.43 36.38 -7.61
CA ASP A 91 8.25 35.56 -7.96
C ASP A 91 8.63 34.10 -8.24
N ILE A 92 9.32 33.47 -7.26
CA ILE A 92 9.76 32.08 -7.30
C ILE A 92 9.06 31.29 -6.21
N ILE A 93 8.43 30.18 -6.56
CA ILE A 93 7.85 29.25 -5.60
C ILE A 93 8.71 27.97 -5.60
N LEU A 94 9.31 27.67 -4.44
CA LEU A 94 10.02 26.43 -4.21
C LEU A 94 9.05 25.37 -3.69
N MET A 95 8.99 24.23 -4.37
CA MET A 95 8.22 23.06 -3.97
C MET A 95 9.15 21.85 -3.84
N ALA A 96 8.91 21.00 -2.85
CA ALA A 96 9.63 19.74 -2.74
C ALA A 96 8.65 18.59 -2.42
N ALA A 97 9.05 17.37 -2.78
CA ALA A 97 8.32 16.17 -2.41
C ALA A 97 9.25 15.16 -1.74
N THR A 98 8.72 14.44 -0.76
CA THR A 98 9.40 13.33 -0.10
C THR A 98 8.39 12.29 0.39
N ASN A 99 8.79 11.02 0.36
CA ASN A 99 8.07 9.92 1.00
C ASN A 99 8.51 9.70 2.45
N ARG A 100 9.54 10.43 2.91
CA ARG A 100 10.14 10.26 4.24
C ARG A 100 10.33 11.59 4.96
N PRO A 101 9.24 12.24 5.39
CA PRO A 101 9.34 13.52 6.11
C PRO A 101 10.07 13.39 7.45
N ASP A 102 10.08 12.19 8.05
CA ASP A 102 10.72 11.84 9.32
C ASP A 102 12.25 11.97 9.32
N VAL A 103 12.89 11.80 8.15
CA VAL A 103 14.35 11.86 8.04
C VAL A 103 14.87 13.24 7.65
N LEU A 104 14.01 14.19 7.31
CA LEU A 104 14.42 15.53 6.88
C LEU A 104 15.09 16.32 8.01
N ASP A 105 16.11 17.10 7.66
CA ASP A 105 16.72 18.05 8.58
C ASP A 105 15.72 19.14 8.95
N SER A 106 15.58 19.38 10.25
CA SER A 106 14.65 20.39 10.79
C SER A 106 14.93 21.80 10.27
N ALA A 107 16.15 22.08 9.81
CA ALA A 107 16.50 23.35 9.21
C ALA A 107 15.72 23.66 7.92
N LEU A 108 15.36 22.62 7.14
CA LEU A 108 14.54 22.78 5.93
C LEU A 108 13.11 23.22 6.23
N LEU A 109 12.59 22.85 7.40
CA LEU A 109 11.19 23.07 7.79
C LEU A 109 10.99 24.37 8.60
N ARG A 110 12.03 25.20 8.71
CA ARG A 110 11.94 26.50 9.40
C ARG A 110 11.19 27.53 8.56
N PRO A 111 10.50 28.51 9.22
CA PRO A 111 9.88 29.64 8.51
C PRO A 111 10.88 30.35 7.58
N GLY A 112 10.42 30.75 6.40
CA GLY A 112 11.26 31.33 5.36
C GLY A 112 11.88 30.31 4.41
N ARG A 113 11.65 28.99 4.62
CA ARG A 113 12.08 27.90 3.75
C ARG A 113 10.86 27.08 3.34
N PHE A 114 10.76 25.78 3.72
CA PHE A 114 9.53 25.02 3.51
C PHE A 114 8.57 25.23 4.70
N ASP A 115 7.86 26.34 4.69
CA ASP A 115 6.95 26.76 5.74
C ASP A 115 5.56 26.11 5.65
N ARG A 116 5.21 25.58 4.47
CA ARG A 116 3.94 24.88 4.23
C ARG A 116 4.17 23.42 3.92
N GLN A 117 3.54 22.57 4.72
CA GLN A 117 3.57 21.13 4.54
C GLN A 117 2.18 20.65 4.11
N VAL A 118 2.12 19.95 3.00
CA VAL A 118 0.88 19.37 2.44
C VAL A 118 1.03 17.86 2.39
N VAL A 119 0.21 17.16 3.16
CA VAL A 119 0.14 15.71 3.10
C VAL A 119 -0.73 15.31 1.92
N VAL A 120 -0.21 14.45 1.05
CA VAL A 120 -0.95 13.88 -0.08
C VAL A 120 -1.39 12.48 0.32
N ASP A 121 -2.62 12.36 0.76
CA ASP A 121 -3.22 11.08 1.16
C ASP A 121 -3.56 10.19 -0.04
N VAL A 122 -3.87 8.92 0.26
CA VAL A 122 -4.42 7.98 -0.72
C VAL A 122 -5.74 8.53 -1.28
N PRO A 123 -5.94 8.51 -2.62
CA PRO A 123 -7.13 9.11 -3.23
C PRO A 123 -8.41 8.38 -2.82
N ASP A 124 -9.45 9.15 -2.55
CA ASP A 124 -10.83 8.66 -2.38
C ASP A 124 -11.41 8.15 -3.70
N LEU A 125 -12.63 7.66 -3.70
CA LEU A 125 -13.30 7.13 -4.89
C LEU A 125 -13.33 8.14 -6.05
N ASN A 126 -13.64 9.41 -5.76
CA ASN A 126 -13.71 10.47 -6.78
C ASN A 126 -12.31 10.81 -7.31
N GLY A 127 -11.32 10.85 -6.43
CA GLY A 127 -9.91 11.03 -6.78
C GLY A 127 -9.42 9.91 -7.71
N ARG A 128 -9.71 8.63 -7.36
CA ARG A 128 -9.35 7.48 -8.22
C ARG A 128 -10.03 7.56 -9.59
N LEU A 129 -11.32 7.92 -9.62
CA LEU A 129 -12.05 8.13 -10.88
C LEU A 129 -11.43 9.25 -11.71
N GLY A 130 -11.04 10.36 -11.09
CA GLY A 130 -10.32 11.47 -11.74
C GLY A 130 -8.99 11.02 -12.34
N ILE A 131 -8.19 10.29 -11.58
CA ILE A 131 -6.90 9.74 -12.01
C ILE A 131 -7.09 8.79 -13.20
N LEU A 132 -8.04 7.86 -13.12
CA LEU A 132 -8.37 6.94 -14.22
C LEU A 132 -8.78 7.70 -15.48
N LYS A 133 -9.59 8.76 -15.37
CA LYS A 133 -9.97 9.62 -16.50
C LYS A 133 -8.77 10.29 -17.15
N VAL A 134 -7.78 10.71 -16.38
CA VAL A 134 -6.54 11.33 -16.90
C VAL A 134 -5.72 10.32 -17.68
N HIS A 135 -5.43 9.16 -17.09
CA HIS A 135 -4.56 8.15 -17.70
C HIS A 135 -5.22 7.46 -18.91
N THR A 136 -6.54 7.29 -18.89
CA THR A 136 -7.29 6.68 -20.01
C THR A 136 -7.42 7.58 -21.24
N LYS A 137 -7.13 8.90 -21.15
CA LYS A 137 -7.09 9.79 -22.32
C LYS A 137 -6.09 9.36 -23.38
N LYS A 138 -5.04 8.65 -22.99
CA LYS A 138 -3.92 8.23 -23.88
C LYS A 138 -4.21 6.91 -24.61
N ILE A 139 -5.31 6.21 -24.32
CA ILE A 139 -5.63 4.90 -24.87
C ILE A 139 -6.99 4.88 -25.55
N LEU A 140 -7.14 3.99 -26.54
CA LEU A 140 -8.42 3.81 -27.22
C LEU A 140 -9.35 2.93 -26.38
N LEU A 141 -10.37 3.53 -25.81
CA LEU A 141 -11.40 2.87 -25.02
C LEU A 141 -12.61 2.46 -25.84
N ASN A 142 -13.18 1.30 -25.57
CA ASN A 142 -14.52 0.97 -26.02
C ASN A 142 -15.56 1.63 -25.09
N LYS A 143 -15.89 2.90 -25.37
CA LYS A 143 -16.76 3.76 -24.52
C LYS A 143 -18.11 3.13 -24.16
N ARG A 144 -18.63 2.18 -24.97
CA ARG A 144 -19.91 1.49 -24.71
C ARG A 144 -19.79 0.34 -23.71
N LYS A 145 -18.56 -0.12 -23.41
CA LYS A 145 -18.30 -1.33 -22.59
C LYS A 145 -17.42 -1.05 -21.38
N ILE A 146 -17.13 0.20 -21.07
CA ILE A 146 -16.26 0.56 -19.95
C ILE A 146 -17.01 1.44 -18.99
N ASP A 147 -16.98 1.04 -17.72
CA ASP A 147 -17.42 1.81 -16.57
C ASP A 147 -16.20 2.11 -15.69
N LEU A 148 -15.65 3.33 -15.81
CA LEU A 148 -14.53 3.79 -15.00
C LEU A 148 -14.89 3.92 -13.51
N GLU A 149 -16.15 4.17 -13.19
CA GLU A 149 -16.62 4.25 -11.81
C GLU A 149 -16.57 2.86 -11.15
N ALA A 150 -17.00 1.81 -11.87
CA ALA A 150 -16.88 0.44 -11.40
C ALA A 150 -15.41 0.04 -11.18
N ILE A 151 -14.50 0.48 -12.06
CA ILE A 151 -13.05 0.26 -11.87
C ILE A 151 -12.55 0.99 -10.62
N ALA A 152 -12.92 2.25 -10.42
CA ALA A 152 -12.54 3.05 -9.24
C ALA A 152 -13.08 2.44 -7.94
N LYS A 153 -14.32 1.92 -7.93
CA LYS A 153 -14.90 1.16 -6.80
C LYS A 153 -14.13 -0.13 -6.52
N GLY A 154 -13.66 -0.79 -7.57
CA GLY A 154 -12.89 -2.03 -7.47
C GLY A 154 -11.40 -1.87 -7.12
N THR A 155 -10.93 -0.65 -6.87
CA THR A 155 -9.51 -0.34 -6.58
C THR A 155 -9.32 0.47 -5.29
N PRO A 156 -9.92 0.06 -4.14
CA PRO A 156 -9.77 0.80 -2.89
C PRO A 156 -8.31 0.78 -2.42
N GLY A 157 -7.84 1.91 -1.88
CA GLY A 157 -6.49 2.05 -1.35
C GLY A 157 -5.37 2.15 -2.39
N MET A 158 -5.69 2.12 -3.68
CA MET A 158 -4.70 2.30 -4.74
C MET A 158 -4.33 3.76 -4.93
N VAL A 159 -3.04 4.00 -5.14
CA VAL A 159 -2.49 5.32 -5.44
C VAL A 159 -2.44 5.58 -6.95
N GLY A 160 -2.07 6.81 -7.31
CA GLY A 160 -2.03 7.24 -8.72
C GLY A 160 -1.17 6.34 -9.61
N ALA A 161 -0.01 5.90 -9.11
CA ALA A 161 0.91 5.02 -9.83
C ALA A 161 0.30 3.63 -10.10
N ASP A 162 -0.43 3.07 -9.12
CA ASP A 162 -1.10 1.77 -9.29
C ASP A 162 -2.20 1.85 -10.35
N LEU A 163 -2.99 2.94 -10.33
CA LEU A 163 -4.06 3.18 -11.30
C LEU A 163 -3.52 3.41 -12.71
N GLU A 164 -2.40 4.14 -12.85
CA GLU A 164 -1.69 4.28 -14.12
C GLU A 164 -1.20 2.93 -14.63
N ASN A 165 -0.63 2.10 -13.74
CA ASN A 165 -0.18 0.75 -14.08
C ASN A 165 -1.34 -0.13 -14.54
N ILE A 166 -2.51 -0.07 -13.88
CA ILE A 166 -3.72 -0.80 -14.33
C ILE A 166 -4.12 -0.38 -15.74
N VAL A 167 -4.14 0.92 -16.04
CA VAL A 167 -4.48 1.43 -17.37
C VAL A 167 -3.48 0.94 -18.42
N ASN A 168 -2.19 0.99 -18.13
CA ASN A 168 -1.13 0.51 -19.01
C ASN A 168 -1.23 -1.01 -19.25
N GLU A 169 -1.41 -1.79 -18.19
CA GLU A 169 -1.56 -3.25 -18.30
C GLU A 169 -2.82 -3.64 -19.09
N ALA A 170 -3.94 -2.92 -18.90
CA ALA A 170 -5.15 -3.15 -19.70
C ALA A 170 -4.91 -2.90 -21.19
N ALA A 171 -4.16 -1.85 -21.54
CA ALA A 171 -3.77 -1.56 -22.91
C ALA A 171 -2.86 -2.67 -23.49
N LEU A 172 -1.87 -3.13 -22.73
CA LEU A 172 -0.98 -4.23 -23.13
C LEU A 172 -1.75 -5.55 -23.33
N LEU A 173 -2.71 -5.85 -22.44
CA LEU A 173 -3.57 -7.05 -22.58
C LEU A 173 -4.45 -6.98 -23.83
N ALA A 174 -5.07 -5.83 -24.11
CA ALA A 174 -5.84 -5.61 -25.32
C ALA A 174 -4.99 -5.78 -26.58
N ALA A 175 -3.78 -5.19 -26.60
CA ALA A 175 -2.84 -5.32 -27.71
C ALA A 175 -2.40 -6.78 -27.92
N ARG A 176 -2.08 -7.52 -26.85
CA ARG A 176 -1.74 -8.96 -26.91
C ARG A 176 -2.87 -9.81 -27.48
N LYS A 177 -4.14 -9.44 -27.19
CA LYS A 177 -5.34 -10.08 -27.74
C LYS A 177 -5.71 -9.55 -29.13
N LYS A 178 -4.87 -8.69 -29.75
CA LYS A 178 -5.08 -8.06 -31.05
C LYS A 178 -6.41 -7.29 -31.16
N LYS A 179 -6.89 -6.73 -30.04
CA LYS A 179 -8.08 -5.86 -30.00
C LYS A 179 -7.74 -4.45 -30.50
N ARG A 180 -8.70 -3.76 -31.09
CA ARG A 180 -8.57 -2.36 -31.53
C ARG A 180 -8.78 -1.34 -30.40
N SER A 181 -9.42 -1.77 -29.31
CA SER A 181 -9.73 -0.91 -28.15
C SER A 181 -9.81 -1.75 -26.88
N VAL A 182 -9.52 -1.12 -25.76
CA VAL A 182 -9.59 -1.72 -24.43
C VAL A 182 -11.06 -1.83 -23.99
N ASP A 183 -11.44 -2.96 -23.38
CA ASP A 183 -12.76 -3.17 -22.78
C ASP A 183 -12.67 -3.49 -21.28
N MET A 184 -13.82 -3.66 -20.61
CA MET A 184 -13.92 -3.91 -19.19
C MET A 184 -13.19 -5.19 -18.75
N LEU A 185 -13.20 -6.24 -19.59
CA LEU A 185 -12.53 -7.50 -19.30
C LEU A 185 -11.01 -7.33 -19.25
N ASP A 186 -10.45 -6.44 -20.08
CA ASP A 186 -9.01 -6.16 -20.05
C ASP A 186 -8.63 -5.40 -18.79
N PHE A 187 -9.49 -4.48 -18.31
CA PHE A 187 -9.30 -3.80 -17.03
C PHE A 187 -9.41 -4.75 -15.83
N GLU A 188 -10.38 -5.67 -15.83
CA GLU A 188 -10.51 -6.66 -14.77
C GLU A 188 -9.29 -7.58 -14.70
N GLU A 189 -8.79 -8.03 -15.85
CA GLU A 189 -7.59 -8.86 -15.91
C GLU A 189 -6.33 -8.08 -15.49
N ALA A 190 -6.22 -6.80 -15.88
CA ALA A 190 -5.14 -5.90 -15.45
C ALA A 190 -5.18 -5.64 -13.94
N LYS A 191 -6.36 -5.37 -13.39
CA LYS A 191 -6.57 -5.22 -11.94
C LYS A 191 -6.13 -6.47 -11.19
N ASP A 192 -6.56 -7.65 -11.65
CA ASP A 192 -6.14 -8.92 -11.08
C ASP A 192 -4.61 -9.09 -11.10
N LYS A 193 -3.98 -8.72 -12.21
CA LYS A 193 -2.53 -8.81 -12.37
C LYS A 193 -1.78 -7.88 -11.42
N VAL A 194 -2.26 -6.65 -11.25
CA VAL A 194 -1.63 -5.66 -10.35
C VAL A 194 -1.87 -6.02 -8.89
N MET A 195 -3.08 -6.43 -8.51
CA MET A 195 -3.43 -6.75 -7.12
C MET A 195 -2.89 -8.10 -6.64
N MET A 196 -2.98 -9.14 -7.48
CA MET A 196 -2.68 -10.52 -7.09
C MET A 196 -1.42 -11.08 -7.75
N GLY A 197 -0.81 -10.33 -8.66
CA GLY A 197 0.34 -10.78 -9.45
C GLY A 197 -0.02 -11.57 -10.71
N VAL A 198 1.01 -11.92 -11.45
CA VAL A 198 0.89 -12.64 -12.73
C VAL A 198 0.41 -14.07 -12.50
N GLN A 199 -0.52 -14.54 -13.34
CA GLN A 199 -0.97 -15.93 -13.33
C GLN A 199 0.19 -16.88 -13.69
N ARG A 200 0.42 -17.88 -12.86
CA ARG A 200 1.47 -18.90 -13.03
C ARG A 200 0.94 -20.08 -13.82
N LYS A 201 0.87 -19.94 -15.14
CA LYS A 201 0.33 -20.99 -16.05
C LYS A 201 1.15 -22.27 -16.09
N SER A 202 2.43 -22.20 -15.73
CA SER A 202 3.35 -23.35 -15.73
C SER A 202 3.28 -24.21 -14.46
N VAL A 203 2.58 -23.75 -13.42
CA VAL A 203 2.43 -24.53 -12.18
C VAL A 203 1.29 -25.50 -12.35
N ILE A 204 1.63 -26.77 -12.37
CA ILE A 204 0.67 -27.88 -12.38
C ILE A 204 0.48 -28.29 -10.92
N LEU A 205 -0.66 -27.92 -10.33
CA LEU A 205 -1.05 -28.39 -9.01
C LEU A 205 -1.55 -29.82 -9.09
N SER A 206 -1.18 -30.65 -8.14
CA SER A 206 -1.79 -31.96 -7.94
C SER A 206 -3.28 -31.82 -7.60
N ASP A 207 -4.06 -32.86 -7.79
CA ASP A 207 -5.50 -32.83 -7.49
C ASP A 207 -5.76 -32.64 -5.98
N ASP A 208 -4.86 -33.13 -5.12
CA ASP A 208 -4.94 -32.94 -3.69
C ASP A 208 -4.62 -31.50 -3.30
N GLU A 209 -3.59 -30.86 -3.90
CA GLU A 209 -3.30 -29.46 -3.67
C GLU A 209 -4.45 -28.54 -4.15
N LYS A 210 -5.03 -28.81 -5.33
CA LYS A 210 -6.21 -28.10 -5.81
C LYS A 210 -7.39 -28.24 -4.85
N LYS A 211 -7.59 -29.46 -4.33
CA LYS A 211 -8.65 -29.73 -3.37
C LYS A 211 -8.42 -28.95 -2.07
N THR A 212 -7.23 -29.02 -1.51
CA THR A 212 -6.86 -28.31 -0.28
C THR A 212 -7.02 -26.82 -0.43
N THR A 213 -6.48 -26.23 -1.50
CA THR A 213 -6.62 -24.81 -1.81
C THR A 213 -8.10 -24.41 -1.97
N ALA A 214 -8.90 -25.22 -2.67
CA ALA A 214 -10.31 -24.90 -2.86
C ALA A 214 -11.11 -24.88 -1.53
N TYR A 215 -10.82 -25.79 -0.61
CA TYR A 215 -11.44 -25.77 0.72
C TYR A 215 -10.95 -24.61 1.58
N HIS A 216 -9.67 -24.28 1.49
CA HIS A 216 -9.07 -23.12 2.16
C HIS A 216 -9.76 -21.82 1.75
N GLU A 217 -9.84 -21.54 0.44
CA GLU A 217 -10.49 -20.32 -0.09
C GLU A 217 -12.01 -20.32 0.19
N ALA A 218 -12.65 -21.48 0.15
CA ALA A 218 -14.05 -21.60 0.54
C ALA A 218 -14.26 -21.24 2.02
N GLY A 219 -13.30 -21.57 2.88
CA GLY A 219 -13.31 -21.19 4.29
C GLY A 219 -13.32 -19.68 4.48
N HIS A 220 -12.39 -18.95 3.86
CA HIS A 220 -12.36 -17.49 3.87
C HIS A 220 -13.69 -16.88 3.37
N THR A 221 -14.17 -17.38 2.24
CA THR A 221 -15.41 -16.92 1.60
C THR A 221 -16.61 -17.05 2.50
N LEU A 222 -16.79 -18.20 3.14
CA LEU A 222 -17.95 -18.46 4.00
C LEU A 222 -17.92 -17.66 5.29
N VAL A 223 -16.73 -17.51 5.88
CA VAL A 223 -16.57 -16.68 7.07
C VAL A 223 -16.86 -15.22 6.73
N ALA A 224 -16.29 -14.69 5.66
CA ALA A 224 -16.55 -13.32 5.21
C ALA A 224 -18.05 -13.06 4.96
N ALA A 225 -18.74 -13.99 4.28
CA ALA A 225 -20.16 -13.86 3.98
C ALA A 225 -21.08 -13.90 5.24
N ARG A 226 -20.62 -14.48 6.36
CA ARG A 226 -21.39 -14.60 7.59
C ARG A 226 -21.01 -13.59 8.65
N THR A 227 -19.84 -13.00 8.58
CA THR A 227 -19.35 -12.04 9.56
C THR A 227 -20.02 -10.67 9.34
N LYS A 228 -20.83 -10.25 10.32
CA LYS A 228 -21.48 -8.93 10.26
C LYS A 228 -20.43 -7.82 10.27
N GLY A 229 -20.45 -6.98 9.23
CA GLY A 229 -19.53 -5.86 9.08
C GLY A 229 -18.22 -6.20 8.36
N ALA A 230 -18.01 -7.45 7.95
CA ALA A 230 -16.94 -7.82 7.03
C ALA A 230 -17.18 -7.20 5.64
N ASP A 231 -16.10 -6.97 4.92
CA ASP A 231 -16.17 -6.53 3.53
C ASP A 231 -16.73 -7.66 2.66
N PRO A 232 -17.61 -7.33 1.70
CA PRO A 232 -18.18 -8.34 0.82
C PRO A 232 -17.09 -9.02 -0.03
N VAL A 233 -17.27 -10.32 -0.23
CA VAL A 233 -16.37 -11.09 -1.11
C VAL A 233 -16.63 -10.68 -2.55
N HIS A 234 -15.60 -10.19 -3.21
CA HIS A 234 -15.65 -9.80 -4.62
C HIS A 234 -15.28 -10.95 -5.54
N LYS A 235 -14.19 -11.65 -5.22
CA LYS A 235 -13.63 -12.70 -6.08
C LYS A 235 -12.94 -13.78 -5.26
N VAL A 236 -13.11 -15.02 -5.70
CA VAL A 236 -12.40 -16.19 -5.16
C VAL A 236 -11.75 -16.94 -6.31
N THR A 237 -10.50 -17.34 -6.17
CA THR A 237 -9.78 -18.09 -7.21
C THR A 237 -8.83 -19.10 -6.60
N ILE A 238 -8.68 -20.25 -7.26
CA ILE A 238 -7.63 -21.24 -7.00
C ILE A 238 -6.61 -21.31 -8.14
N ILE A 239 -6.62 -20.30 -9.01
CA ILE A 239 -5.60 -20.16 -10.06
C ILE A 239 -4.36 -19.56 -9.40
N PRO A 240 -3.18 -20.23 -9.47
CA PRO A 240 -1.96 -19.72 -8.85
C PRO A 240 -1.56 -18.36 -9.43
N ARG A 241 -1.33 -17.39 -8.53
CA ARG A 241 -0.86 -16.03 -8.87
C ARG A 241 0.24 -15.57 -7.92
N GLY A 242 1.30 -15.00 -8.45
CA GLY A 242 2.43 -14.59 -7.62
C GLY A 242 2.96 -15.75 -6.74
N ARG A 243 2.87 -15.61 -5.43
CA ARG A 243 3.25 -16.66 -4.45
C ARG A 243 2.06 -17.47 -3.93
N ALA A 244 0.83 -17.01 -4.18
CA ALA A 244 -0.39 -17.64 -3.69
C ALA A 244 -0.89 -18.73 -4.65
N LEU A 245 -1.40 -19.83 -4.09
CA LEU A 245 -2.04 -20.92 -4.83
C LEU A 245 -3.53 -20.64 -5.05
N GLY A 246 -4.15 -19.86 -4.15
CA GLY A 246 -5.49 -19.34 -4.26
C GLY A 246 -5.56 -17.95 -3.63
N VAL A 247 -6.63 -17.21 -3.86
CA VAL A 247 -6.85 -15.88 -3.26
C VAL A 247 -8.35 -15.62 -3.14
N THR A 248 -8.75 -15.16 -1.96
CA THR A 248 -10.09 -14.59 -1.71
C THR A 248 -9.96 -13.08 -1.57
N VAL A 249 -10.53 -12.34 -2.49
CA VAL A 249 -10.53 -10.87 -2.51
C VAL A 249 -11.85 -10.35 -1.98
N SER A 250 -11.79 -9.54 -0.93
CA SER A 250 -12.91 -8.77 -0.40
C SER A 250 -12.69 -7.30 -0.69
N LEU A 251 -13.72 -6.60 -1.15
CA LEU A 251 -13.66 -5.17 -1.42
C LEU A 251 -14.66 -4.43 -0.54
N PRO A 252 -14.25 -3.34 0.14
CA PRO A 252 -15.17 -2.51 0.89
C PRO A 252 -16.19 -1.85 -0.05
N LYS A 253 -17.44 -1.69 0.39
CA LYS A 253 -18.49 -0.97 -0.37
C LYS A 253 -18.18 0.51 -0.51
N GLU A 254 -17.53 1.07 0.50
CA GLU A 254 -17.15 2.48 0.61
C GLU A 254 -15.74 2.61 1.19
N ASP A 255 -15.05 3.67 0.86
CA ASP A 255 -13.75 3.97 1.47
C ASP A 255 -13.94 4.24 2.96
N ARG A 256 -13.18 3.55 3.82
CA ARG A 256 -13.28 3.67 5.27
C ARG A 256 -12.00 4.26 5.84
N SER A 257 -12.15 5.42 6.48
CA SER A 257 -11.06 6.04 7.25
C SER A 257 -10.95 5.47 8.66
N LEU A 258 -12.06 4.97 9.26
CA LEU A 258 -12.10 4.43 10.60
C LEU A 258 -12.42 2.93 10.59
N ARG A 259 -11.69 2.17 11.41
CA ARG A 259 -11.88 0.73 11.59
C ARG A 259 -12.28 0.46 13.05
N SER A 260 -13.49 -0.04 13.27
CA SER A 260 -13.96 -0.41 14.61
C SER A 260 -13.32 -1.72 15.10
N LYS A 261 -13.25 -1.92 16.44
CA LYS A 261 -12.84 -3.20 17.06
C LYS A 261 -13.61 -4.38 16.47
N ARG A 262 -14.94 -4.22 16.27
CA ARG A 262 -15.78 -5.26 15.67
C ARG A 262 -15.38 -5.63 14.24
N TYR A 263 -15.04 -4.61 13.41
CA TYR A 263 -14.57 -4.84 12.05
C TYR A 263 -13.24 -5.61 12.03
N LEU A 264 -12.30 -5.24 12.91
CA LEU A 264 -11.00 -5.91 13.00
C LEU A 264 -11.11 -7.35 13.49
N LEU A 265 -11.97 -7.61 14.48
CA LEU A 265 -12.26 -8.97 14.92
C LEU A 265 -12.84 -9.81 13.76
N GLY A 266 -13.80 -9.26 13.01
CA GLY A 266 -14.32 -9.96 11.83
C GLY A 266 -13.27 -10.19 10.74
N LYS A 267 -12.28 -9.30 10.63
CA LYS A 267 -11.14 -9.49 9.72
C LYS A 267 -10.23 -10.64 10.18
N LEU A 268 -9.99 -10.76 11.50
CA LEU A 268 -9.26 -11.89 12.06
C LEU A 268 -10.00 -13.21 11.79
N ASP A 269 -11.32 -13.23 12.01
CA ASP A 269 -12.15 -14.41 11.72
C ASP A 269 -12.02 -14.83 10.26
N MET A 270 -12.13 -13.87 9.34
CA MET A 270 -11.99 -14.13 7.91
C MET A 270 -10.62 -14.71 7.56
N LEU A 271 -9.53 -14.14 8.09
CA LEU A 271 -8.16 -14.60 7.84
C LEU A 271 -7.94 -16.04 8.37
N MET A 272 -8.56 -16.39 9.50
CA MET A 272 -8.46 -17.76 10.04
C MET A 272 -9.39 -18.75 9.36
N GLY A 273 -10.33 -18.31 8.52
CA GLY A 273 -11.34 -19.13 7.86
C GLY A 273 -10.75 -20.27 7.03
N GLY A 274 -9.68 -20.02 6.26
CA GLY A 274 -9.00 -21.03 5.45
C GLY A 274 -8.42 -22.17 6.30
N ARG A 275 -7.67 -21.82 7.34
CA ARG A 275 -7.09 -22.78 8.28
C ARG A 275 -8.17 -23.58 9.02
N CYS A 276 -9.28 -22.95 9.40
CA CYS A 276 -10.41 -23.63 10.03
C CYS A 276 -11.06 -24.66 9.10
N ALA A 277 -11.18 -24.33 7.81
CA ALA A 277 -11.71 -25.26 6.80
C ALA A 277 -10.78 -26.46 6.58
N GLU A 278 -9.47 -26.26 6.53
CA GLU A 278 -8.49 -27.36 6.45
C GLU A 278 -8.65 -28.30 7.64
N LYS A 279 -8.67 -27.75 8.87
CA LYS A 279 -8.84 -28.53 10.10
C LYS A 279 -10.15 -29.33 10.10
N LEU A 280 -11.24 -28.73 9.64
CA LEU A 280 -12.56 -29.34 9.62
C LEU A 280 -12.62 -30.54 8.67
N ILE A 281 -12.10 -30.35 7.44
CA ILE A 281 -12.25 -31.31 6.34
C ILE A 281 -11.14 -32.38 6.32
N PHE A 282 -9.89 -31.95 6.51
CA PHE A 282 -8.72 -32.83 6.37
C PHE A 282 -8.17 -33.30 7.72
N LYS A 283 -8.63 -32.69 8.84
CA LYS A 283 -8.06 -32.90 10.19
C LYS A 283 -6.56 -32.60 10.28
N ASP A 284 -6.05 -31.80 9.36
CA ASP A 284 -4.64 -31.46 9.21
C ASP A 284 -4.48 -29.96 8.85
N PHE A 285 -3.25 -29.48 8.80
CA PHE A 285 -2.90 -28.12 8.49
C PHE A 285 -1.82 -28.08 7.43
N THR A 286 -1.91 -27.09 6.54
CA THR A 286 -0.87 -26.85 5.54
C THR A 286 -0.15 -25.52 5.78
N THR A 287 0.98 -25.35 5.11
CA THR A 287 1.73 -24.08 5.10
C THR A 287 1.00 -22.97 4.34
N GLY A 288 -0.09 -23.28 3.64
CA GLY A 288 -0.88 -22.33 2.87
C GLY A 288 -1.41 -21.16 3.70
N ALA A 289 -1.74 -21.41 4.97
CA ALA A 289 -2.23 -20.38 5.91
C ALA A 289 -1.13 -19.46 6.48
N SER A 290 0.15 -19.59 6.07
CA SER A 290 1.26 -18.83 6.67
C SER A 290 1.08 -17.32 6.58
N ASN A 291 0.68 -16.81 5.41
CA ASN A 291 0.44 -15.39 5.22
C ASN A 291 -0.75 -14.87 6.03
N ASP A 292 -1.84 -15.65 6.09
CA ASP A 292 -3.03 -15.28 6.86
C ASP A 292 -2.74 -15.19 8.36
N ILE A 293 -1.94 -16.13 8.87
CA ILE A 293 -1.49 -16.13 10.26
C ILE A 293 -0.61 -14.90 10.54
N SER A 294 0.31 -14.56 9.64
CA SER A 294 1.17 -13.38 9.78
C SER A 294 0.33 -12.11 9.87
N VAL A 295 -0.54 -11.89 8.88
CA VAL A 295 -1.42 -10.70 8.82
C VAL A 295 -2.36 -10.63 10.02
N ALA A 296 -2.92 -11.77 10.45
CA ALA A 296 -3.78 -11.82 11.63
C ALA A 296 -3.02 -11.48 12.92
N THR A 297 -1.78 -11.96 13.05
CA THR A 297 -0.92 -11.65 14.20
C THR A 297 -0.59 -10.17 14.24
N ASP A 298 -0.25 -9.55 13.10
CA ASP A 298 0.05 -8.11 13.01
C ASP A 298 -1.18 -7.26 13.37
N ILE A 299 -2.36 -7.61 12.86
CA ILE A 299 -3.61 -6.92 13.22
C ILE A 299 -3.88 -7.05 14.72
N ALA A 300 -3.81 -8.26 15.30
CA ALA A 300 -4.03 -8.49 16.71
C ALA A 300 -3.02 -7.72 17.57
N LYS A 301 -1.74 -7.69 17.17
CA LYS A 301 -0.70 -6.94 17.83
C LYS A 301 -1.02 -5.44 17.83
N ASN A 302 -1.35 -4.85 16.67
CA ASN A 302 -1.68 -3.44 16.57
C ASN A 302 -2.97 -3.08 17.35
N MET A 303 -3.96 -3.99 17.40
CA MET A 303 -5.14 -3.81 18.24
C MET A 303 -4.80 -3.65 19.72
N VAL A 304 -3.80 -4.40 20.20
CA VAL A 304 -3.39 -4.40 21.61
C VAL A 304 -2.41 -3.26 21.91
N THR A 305 -1.42 -3.03 21.02
CA THR A 305 -0.29 -2.14 21.30
C THR A 305 -0.46 -0.72 20.79
N GLU A 306 -1.14 -0.53 19.64
CA GLU A 306 -1.23 0.78 19.00
C GLU A 306 -2.61 1.42 19.15
N TRP A 307 -3.66 0.61 19.00
CA TRP A 307 -5.02 1.16 18.94
C TRP A 307 -5.78 1.09 20.26
N GLY A 308 -5.15 0.59 21.34
CA GLY A 308 -5.74 0.52 22.68
C GLY A 308 -7.06 -0.24 22.73
N MET A 309 -7.22 -1.30 21.91
CA MET A 309 -8.46 -2.06 21.79
C MET A 309 -8.55 -3.28 22.72
N SER A 310 -7.56 -3.50 23.60
CA SER A 310 -7.59 -4.53 24.63
C SER A 310 -8.17 -3.98 25.92
N ASP A 311 -9.17 -4.69 26.48
CA ASP A 311 -9.76 -4.33 27.77
C ASP A 311 -8.81 -4.69 28.94
N THR A 312 -7.91 -5.67 28.73
CA THR A 312 -6.96 -6.15 29.74
C THR A 312 -5.72 -5.26 29.83
N VAL A 313 -5.18 -4.81 28.67
CA VAL A 313 -4.00 -3.96 28.61
C VAL A 313 -4.38 -2.49 28.77
N GLY A 314 -5.59 -2.12 28.36
CA GLY A 314 -6.11 -0.75 28.42
C GLY A 314 -5.76 0.11 27.19
N PRO A 315 -6.22 1.38 27.16
CA PRO A 315 -6.03 2.29 26.03
C PRO A 315 -4.63 2.95 26.08
N LEU A 316 -3.60 2.13 25.99
CA LEU A 316 -2.20 2.57 25.98
C LEU A 316 -1.60 2.37 24.59
N HIS A 317 -0.68 3.25 24.22
CA HIS A 317 0.10 3.14 22.98
C HIS A 317 1.53 2.71 23.31
N PHE A 318 1.94 1.60 22.78
CA PHE A 318 3.28 1.07 22.94
C PHE A 318 4.00 1.08 21.60
N LYS A 319 5.07 1.87 21.51
CA LYS A 319 5.90 1.91 20.33
C LYS A 319 6.65 0.59 20.20
N THR A 320 6.21 -0.30 19.33
CA THR A 320 7.00 -1.46 18.94
C THR A 320 8.01 -1.01 17.89
N GLY A 321 9.27 -0.84 18.30
CA GLY A 321 10.33 -0.42 17.40
C GLY A 321 10.52 -1.42 16.26
N SER A 322 10.02 -1.07 15.06
CA SER A 322 10.25 -1.83 13.84
C SER A 322 10.59 -0.96 12.62
N ASP A 323 10.73 0.36 12.77
CA ASP A 323 10.95 1.22 11.60
C ASP A 323 12.37 1.76 11.43
N GLU A 324 13.34 1.34 12.26
CA GLU A 324 14.73 1.70 12.03
C GLU A 324 15.65 0.46 11.99
N VAL A 325 15.55 -0.33 10.92
CA VAL A 325 16.64 -1.20 10.52
C VAL A 325 17.69 -0.32 9.81
N PHE A 326 18.48 0.41 10.58
CA PHE A 326 19.71 1.01 10.11
C PHE A 326 20.89 0.19 10.57
N LEU A 327 21.59 -0.39 9.61
CA LEU A 327 22.89 -1.04 9.73
C LEU A 327 23.81 -0.20 10.64
N GLY A 328 24.14 -0.73 11.81
CA GLY A 328 25.28 -0.29 12.61
C GLY A 328 25.01 0.39 13.94
N ARG A 329 23.77 0.49 14.41
CA ARG A 329 23.46 0.79 15.81
C ARG A 329 22.58 -0.30 16.39
N GLU A 330 23.20 -1.27 17.06
CA GLU A 330 22.61 -1.89 18.24
C GLU A 330 22.49 -0.82 19.32
N ILE A 331 21.61 0.15 19.12
CA ILE A 331 21.03 0.86 20.24
C ILE A 331 20.07 -0.18 20.81
N SER A 332 20.35 -0.64 22.00
CA SER A 332 19.44 -1.42 22.81
C SER A 332 18.06 -0.78 22.65
N ASN A 333 17.20 -1.41 21.85
CA ASN A 333 15.77 -1.11 21.85
C ASN A 333 15.29 -1.48 23.24
N GLY A 334 15.45 -0.57 24.19
CA GLY A 334 14.83 -0.68 25.48
C GLY A 334 13.34 -0.81 25.19
N ARG A 335 12.77 -1.96 25.48
CA ARG A 335 11.33 -2.13 25.45
C ARG A 335 10.79 -1.09 26.42
N ASP A 336 9.94 -0.20 25.93
CA ASP A 336 9.32 0.86 26.76
C ASP A 336 8.36 0.30 27.82
N PHE A 337 8.33 -1.04 28.01
CA PHE A 337 7.43 -1.72 28.91
C PHE A 337 8.09 -2.91 29.62
N SER A 338 7.59 -3.22 30.81
CA SER A 338 8.09 -4.29 31.67
C SER A 338 7.85 -5.69 31.09
N ASP A 339 8.65 -6.68 31.50
CA ASP A 339 8.47 -8.09 31.08
C ASP A 339 7.08 -8.65 31.43
N LYS A 340 6.49 -8.19 32.54
CA LYS A 340 5.12 -8.56 32.91
C LYS A 340 4.08 -8.05 31.89
N LEU A 341 4.24 -6.82 31.42
CA LEU A 341 3.35 -6.25 30.42
C LEU A 341 3.58 -6.90 29.05
N SER A 342 4.83 -7.21 28.70
CA SER A 342 5.15 -7.99 27.49
C SER A 342 4.40 -9.33 27.48
N ALA A 343 4.49 -10.08 28.57
CA ALA A 343 3.77 -11.36 28.71
C ALA A 343 2.25 -11.22 28.62
N LEU A 344 1.70 -10.10 29.13
CA LEU A 344 0.26 -9.80 29.04
C LEU A 344 -0.15 -9.47 27.60
N ILE A 345 0.65 -8.68 26.88
CA ILE A 345 0.45 -8.36 25.45
C ILE A 345 0.49 -9.66 24.64
N ASP A 346 1.51 -10.49 24.82
CA ASP A 346 1.65 -11.77 24.11
C ASP A 346 0.45 -12.69 24.35
N LYS A 347 -0.05 -12.71 25.59
CA LYS A 347 -1.26 -13.47 25.95
C LYS A 347 -2.51 -12.94 25.24
N GLU A 348 -2.74 -11.62 25.28
CA GLU A 348 -3.91 -11.00 24.62
C GLU A 348 -3.89 -11.22 23.12
N VAL A 349 -2.74 -11.01 22.46
CA VAL A 349 -2.55 -11.28 21.01
C VAL A 349 -2.87 -12.76 20.70
N THR A 350 -2.31 -13.66 21.49
CA THR A 350 -2.56 -15.10 21.34
C THR A 350 -4.03 -15.44 21.52
N ASP A 351 -4.71 -14.86 22.51
CA ASP A 351 -6.11 -15.12 22.79
C ASP A 351 -7.02 -14.54 21.70
N LEU A 352 -6.71 -13.38 21.13
CA LEU A 352 -7.43 -12.81 19.97
C LEU A 352 -7.37 -13.74 18.76
N VAL A 353 -6.17 -14.20 18.40
CA VAL A 353 -5.99 -15.10 17.26
C VAL A 353 -6.62 -16.47 17.53
N LYS A 354 -6.52 -17.01 18.77
CA LYS A 354 -7.16 -18.28 19.13
C LYS A 354 -8.67 -18.21 19.08
N LYS A 355 -9.30 -17.12 19.54
CA LYS A 355 -10.75 -16.91 19.43
C LYS A 355 -11.20 -16.93 17.97
N ALA A 356 -10.44 -16.31 17.08
CA ALA A 356 -10.69 -16.32 15.64
C ALA A 356 -10.56 -17.71 15.00
N ILE A 357 -9.84 -18.66 15.62
CA ILE A 357 -9.69 -20.06 15.16
C ILE A 357 -10.81 -20.96 15.67
N ASP A 358 -11.67 -20.51 16.58
CA ASP A 358 -12.74 -21.38 17.09
C ASP A 358 -13.79 -21.70 16.03
N ALA A 359 -13.51 -22.75 15.26
CA ALA A 359 -14.33 -23.24 14.16
C ALA A 359 -15.79 -23.55 14.57
N LYS A 360 -16.07 -23.84 15.86
CA LYS A 360 -17.44 -24.09 16.32
C LYS A 360 -18.29 -22.82 16.29
N GLN A 361 -17.73 -21.66 16.61
CA GLN A 361 -18.43 -20.39 16.50
C GLN A 361 -18.61 -19.96 15.05
N MET A 362 -17.59 -20.15 14.21
CA MET A 362 -17.61 -19.77 12.80
C MET A 362 -18.60 -20.58 11.97
N PHE A 363 -18.73 -21.85 12.28
CA PHE A 363 -19.49 -22.79 11.45
C PHE A 363 -20.76 -23.36 12.13
N ASN A 364 -21.33 -22.67 13.09
CA ASN A 364 -22.43 -23.16 13.97
C ASN A 364 -23.79 -23.49 13.29
N CYS A 365 -23.89 -23.44 11.96
CA CYS A 365 -25.14 -23.77 11.26
C CYS A 365 -24.92 -24.58 9.97
N GLY A 366 -24.51 -25.83 10.06
CA GLY A 366 -24.44 -26.75 8.93
C GLY A 366 -23.48 -26.38 7.80
N PRO A 367 -22.22 -26.01 8.10
CA PRO A 367 -21.30 -25.38 7.17
C PRO A 367 -20.56 -26.34 6.26
N GLU A 368 -20.42 -27.61 6.65
CA GLU A 368 -19.73 -28.60 5.84
C GLU A 368 -20.33 -28.69 4.43
N ALA A 369 -21.64 -28.72 4.31
CA ALA A 369 -22.32 -28.80 3.03
C ALA A 369 -22.08 -27.58 2.14
N ASN A 370 -22.01 -26.36 2.70
CA ASN A 370 -21.77 -25.14 1.93
C ASN A 370 -20.30 -24.98 1.57
N THR A 371 -19.38 -25.29 2.48
CA THR A 371 -17.93 -25.33 2.19
C THR A 371 -17.65 -26.33 1.07
N ILE A 372 -18.26 -27.52 1.14
CA ILE A 372 -18.15 -28.53 0.11
C ILE A 372 -18.70 -28.04 -1.24
N LYS A 373 -19.84 -27.35 -1.26
CA LYS A 373 -20.42 -26.80 -2.50
C LYS A 373 -19.53 -25.76 -3.13
N VAL A 374 -19.07 -24.76 -2.36
CA VAL A 374 -18.18 -23.70 -2.85
C VAL A 374 -16.84 -24.30 -3.30
N ALA A 375 -16.23 -25.18 -2.52
CA ALA A 375 -14.97 -25.82 -2.88
C ALA A 375 -15.10 -26.69 -4.14
N ARG A 376 -16.18 -27.45 -4.29
CA ARG A 376 -16.46 -28.23 -5.53
C ARG A 376 -16.62 -27.33 -6.74
N TRP A 377 -17.29 -26.19 -6.59
CA TRP A 377 -17.46 -25.23 -7.65
C TRP A 377 -16.12 -24.62 -8.07
N LEU A 378 -15.31 -24.13 -7.10
CA LEU A 378 -13.97 -23.60 -7.34
C LEU A 378 -13.06 -24.63 -8.02
N ARG A 379 -13.09 -25.88 -7.60
CA ARG A 379 -12.29 -26.95 -8.20
C ARG A 379 -12.68 -27.20 -9.67
N LYS A 380 -13.97 -27.07 -10.00
CA LYS A 380 -14.47 -27.27 -11.37
C LYS A 380 -14.15 -26.11 -12.30
N TYR A 381 -14.27 -24.87 -11.83
CA TYR A 381 -14.22 -23.66 -12.66
C TYR A 381 -13.01 -22.77 -12.38
N GLY A 382 -12.28 -22.99 -11.32
CA GLY A 382 -11.06 -22.26 -10.95
C GLY A 382 -11.27 -20.86 -10.39
N VAL A 383 -12.35 -20.18 -10.74
CA VAL A 383 -12.66 -18.80 -10.33
C VAL A 383 -14.15 -18.64 -10.09
N ASN A 384 -14.51 -17.94 -9.01
CA ASN A 384 -15.86 -17.42 -8.79
C ASN A 384 -15.78 -15.90 -8.60
N THR A 385 -16.48 -15.16 -9.42
CA THR A 385 -16.69 -13.72 -9.25
C THR A 385 -18.11 -13.52 -8.76
N VAL A 386 -18.26 -12.97 -7.56
CA VAL A 386 -19.57 -12.62 -7.03
C VAL A 386 -19.85 -11.20 -7.54
N SER A 387 -20.73 -11.07 -8.54
CA SER A 387 -21.29 -9.78 -8.93
C SER A 387 -22.45 -9.45 -7.99
N TYR A 388 -22.36 -8.32 -7.30
CA TYR A 388 -23.48 -7.72 -6.55
C TYR A 388 -24.27 -6.79 -7.43
#